data_df4138e51235e8615e1d5d5775add85a
#
_entry.id   df4138e51235e8615e1d5d5775add85a
#
_cell.length_a   1.000
_cell.length_b   1.000
_cell.length_c   1.000
_cell.angle_alpha   90.00
_cell.angle_beta   90.00
_cell.angle_gamma   90.00
#
_symmetry.space_group_name_H-M   'P 1'
#
loop_
_entity.id
_entity.type
_entity.pdbx_description
1 polymer ?
#
loop_
_entity_poly.entity_id
_entity_poly.type
_entity_poly.pdbx_seq_one_letter_code
_entity_poly.pdbx_strand_id
1 'polypeptide(L)'
;MKNLICFVALTGALFLSCCAGGGNDEGRNPVMENILARKSVRQYISRPVEREKTELLLRAGMAAPSASDKRPWEFVVLDDRATLDSLAAKLPYAKMLTKAPMAIVVCGDTLRSALWEHDCSAATQNILLAAESMGLGAVWTAAYPYPERVEAVRAYTGLPAHVQPLCVIPVGYPEGRQSPKDKYDTTKVHYGRY
;
A
#
# COMPACT_ATOMS: atom_id res chain seq x y z
N MET A 1 -42.73 -18.80 75.46
CA MET A 1 -42.51 -19.91 74.53
C MET A 1 -42.89 -19.44 73.13
N LYS A 2 -41.95 -19.09 72.34
CA LYS A 2 -42.00 -19.05 70.85
C LYS A 2 -40.60 -18.51 70.37
N ASN A 3 -39.77 -19.42 69.93
CA ASN A 3 -38.46 -19.13 69.41
C ASN A 3 -38.62 -18.48 68.00
N LEU A 4 -38.04 -17.31 67.82
CA LEU A 4 -37.95 -16.63 66.54
C LEU A 4 -36.55 -16.85 66.01
N ILE A 5 -36.41 -17.68 65.02
CA ILE A 5 -35.16 -17.96 64.32
C ILE A 5 -34.99 -16.88 63.22
N CYS A 6 -33.99 -16.01 63.37
CA CYS A 6 -33.59 -15.06 62.37
C CYS A 6 -32.73 -15.78 61.36
N PHE A 7 -33.21 -15.87 60.09
CA PHE A 7 -32.41 -16.25 58.89
C PHE A 7 -31.65 -15.03 58.38
N VAL A 8 -30.34 -15.05 58.55
CA VAL A 8 -29.47 -14.08 57.88
C VAL A 8 -29.16 -14.62 56.50
N ALA A 9 -29.73 -14.00 55.45
CA ALA A 9 -29.38 -14.28 54.06
C ALA A 9 -28.06 -13.58 53.74
N LEU A 10 -27.02 -14.37 53.53
CA LEU A 10 -25.71 -13.91 53.06
C LEU A 10 -25.74 -13.84 51.52
N THR A 11 -25.95 -12.64 50.97
CA THR A 11 -25.85 -12.39 49.53
C THR A 11 -24.38 -12.23 49.17
N GLY A 12 -23.80 -13.31 48.65
CA GLY A 12 -22.46 -13.29 48.07
C GLY A 12 -22.47 -12.53 46.73
N ALA A 13 -21.89 -11.34 46.68
CA ALA A 13 -21.60 -10.62 45.45
C ALA A 13 -20.39 -11.28 44.78
N LEU A 14 -20.62 -12.02 43.68
CA LEU A 14 -19.56 -12.46 42.77
C LEU A 14 -19.05 -11.23 42.01
N PHE A 15 -17.91 -10.71 42.43
CA PHE A 15 -17.12 -9.81 41.58
C PHE A 15 -16.47 -10.63 40.45
N LEU A 16 -17.07 -10.63 39.28
CA LEU A 16 -16.37 -11.03 38.04
C LEU A 16 -15.31 -9.98 37.73
N SER A 17 -14.10 -10.24 38.22
CA SER A 17 -12.89 -9.51 37.77
C SER A 17 -12.63 -9.89 36.33
N CYS A 18 -13.10 -9.06 35.41
CA CYS A 18 -12.73 -9.13 33.98
C CYS A 18 -11.28 -8.65 33.86
N CYS A 19 -10.33 -9.55 34.09
CA CYS A 19 -8.94 -9.32 33.68
C CYS A 19 -8.90 -9.24 32.15
N ALA A 20 -9.03 -8.01 31.62
CA ALA A 20 -8.57 -7.71 30.28
C ALA A 20 -7.06 -7.98 30.27
N GLY A 21 -6.68 -9.16 29.84
CA GLY A 21 -5.30 -9.52 29.54
C GLY A 21 -4.79 -8.65 28.40
N GLY A 22 -4.30 -7.47 28.70
CA GLY A 22 -3.39 -6.74 27.85
C GLY A 22 -2.11 -7.56 27.80
N GLY A 23 -2.01 -8.50 26.84
CA GLY A 23 -0.74 -9.11 26.52
C GLY A 23 0.19 -7.99 26.11
N ASN A 24 1.21 -7.74 26.88
CA ASN A 24 2.33 -6.88 26.53
C ASN A 24 2.96 -7.51 25.28
N ASP A 25 2.66 -6.94 24.12
CA ASP A 25 3.32 -7.23 22.85
C ASP A 25 4.69 -6.50 22.85
N GLU A 26 5.43 -6.66 23.95
CA GLU A 26 6.77 -6.08 24.15
C GLU A 26 7.73 -6.73 23.16
N GLY A 27 7.94 -6.07 22.03
CA GLY A 27 8.88 -6.47 20.98
C GLY A 27 8.31 -6.48 19.58
N ARG A 28 7.01 -6.46 19.41
CA ARG A 28 6.37 -6.47 18.09
C ARG A 28 6.11 -5.06 17.60
N ASN A 29 6.73 -4.70 16.45
CA ASN A 29 6.47 -3.42 15.80
C ASN A 29 5.76 -3.67 14.46
N PRO A 30 4.41 -3.52 14.43
CA PRO A 30 3.63 -3.86 13.23
C PRO A 30 4.01 -3.02 12.01
N VAL A 31 4.52 -1.80 12.21
CA VAL A 31 4.99 -0.96 11.12
C VAL A 31 6.26 -1.53 10.51
N MET A 32 7.22 -1.94 11.35
CA MET A 32 8.46 -2.57 10.88
C MET A 32 8.18 -3.91 10.22
N GLU A 33 7.31 -4.73 10.81
CA GLU A 33 6.89 -6.01 10.23
C GLU A 33 6.32 -5.80 8.81
N ASN A 34 5.41 -4.83 8.63
CA ASN A 34 4.82 -4.52 7.33
C ASN A 34 5.85 -4.03 6.32
N ILE A 35 6.80 -3.16 6.73
CA ILE A 35 7.89 -2.67 5.87
C ILE A 35 8.76 -3.84 5.40
N LEU A 36 9.14 -4.74 6.31
CA LEU A 36 10.01 -5.88 6.00
C LEU A 36 9.28 -6.97 5.21
N ALA A 37 7.97 -7.15 5.43
CA ALA A 37 7.14 -8.11 4.71
C ALA A 37 6.85 -7.69 3.25
N ARG A 38 6.89 -6.37 2.96
CA ARG A 38 6.56 -5.86 1.62
C ARG A 38 7.47 -6.47 0.54
N LYS A 39 6.84 -6.93 -0.50
CA LYS A 39 7.48 -7.57 -1.65
C LYS A 39 6.84 -7.13 -2.98
N SER A 40 7.55 -7.36 -4.07
CA SER A 40 7.05 -7.10 -5.42
C SER A 40 6.26 -8.30 -5.92
N VAL A 41 4.94 -8.21 -5.92
CA VAL A 41 4.02 -9.25 -6.37
C VAL A 41 3.74 -9.09 -7.86
N ARG A 42 3.85 -10.19 -8.62
CA ARG A 42 3.66 -10.23 -10.09
C ARG A 42 2.75 -11.36 -10.55
N GLN A 43 2.14 -12.07 -9.63
CA GLN A 43 1.18 -13.14 -9.90
C GLN A 43 -0.07 -12.88 -9.07
N TYR A 44 -1.21 -12.87 -9.72
CA TYR A 44 -2.49 -12.48 -9.14
C TYR A 44 -3.56 -13.51 -9.47
N ILE A 45 -4.44 -13.77 -8.50
CA ILE A 45 -5.68 -14.50 -8.74
C ILE A 45 -6.70 -13.58 -9.41
N SER A 46 -7.62 -14.17 -10.19
CA SER A 46 -8.71 -13.44 -10.83
C SER A 46 -9.80 -13.08 -9.80
N ARG A 47 -9.51 -12.05 -9.00
CA ARG A 47 -10.42 -11.51 -7.99
C ARG A 47 -10.37 -9.98 -8.04
N PRO A 48 -11.50 -9.28 -8.20
CA PRO A 48 -11.55 -7.83 -8.10
C PRO A 48 -11.04 -7.33 -6.75
N VAL A 49 -10.43 -6.14 -6.75
CA VAL A 49 -10.10 -5.40 -5.52
C VAL A 49 -11.31 -4.55 -5.15
N GLU A 50 -11.72 -4.62 -3.90
CA GLU A 50 -12.85 -3.88 -3.36
C GLU A 50 -12.58 -2.36 -3.44
N ARG A 51 -13.61 -1.58 -3.73
CA ARG A 51 -13.51 -0.12 -3.86
C ARG A 51 -12.97 0.53 -2.58
N GLU A 52 -13.38 0.04 -1.43
CA GLU A 52 -12.94 0.52 -0.12
C GLU A 52 -11.43 0.34 0.06
N LYS A 53 -10.87 -0.78 -0.41
CA LYS A 53 -9.42 -1.01 -0.39
C LYS A 53 -8.70 -0.09 -1.37
N THR A 54 -9.28 0.14 -2.55
CA THR A 54 -8.72 1.10 -3.52
C THR A 54 -8.66 2.51 -2.92
N GLU A 55 -9.72 2.95 -2.25
CA GLU A 55 -9.74 4.24 -1.56
C GLU A 55 -8.68 4.34 -0.45
N LEU A 56 -8.47 3.26 0.32
CA LEU A 56 -7.41 3.22 1.34
C LEU A 56 -6.00 3.30 0.73
N LEU A 57 -5.76 2.66 -0.42
CA LEU A 57 -4.51 2.78 -1.16
C LEU A 57 -4.24 4.23 -1.57
N LEU A 58 -5.25 4.91 -2.13
CA LEU A 58 -5.14 6.31 -2.55
C LEU A 58 -4.92 7.24 -1.35
N ARG A 59 -5.63 7.03 -0.24
CA ARG A 59 -5.41 7.76 1.01
C ARG A 59 -3.99 7.58 1.55
N ALA A 60 -3.46 6.37 1.51
CA ALA A 60 -2.08 6.10 1.91
C ALA A 60 -1.07 6.84 1.03
N GLY A 61 -1.28 6.85 -0.30
CA GLY A 61 -0.48 7.64 -1.22
C GLY A 61 -0.53 9.13 -0.90
N MET A 62 -1.71 9.68 -0.69
CA MET A 62 -1.91 11.10 -0.36
C MET A 62 -1.40 11.50 1.03
N ALA A 63 -1.14 10.55 1.91
CA ALA A 63 -0.53 10.78 3.22
C ALA A 63 1.00 10.92 3.16
N ALA A 64 1.61 10.80 2.00
CA ALA A 64 3.05 10.99 1.82
C ALA A 64 3.46 12.45 2.09
N PRO A 65 4.69 12.70 2.56
CA PRO A 65 5.22 14.06 2.58
C PRO A 65 5.48 14.56 1.15
N SER A 66 5.43 15.88 0.96
CA SER A 66 5.86 16.52 -0.28
C SER A 66 6.64 17.79 -0.02
N ALA A 67 7.49 18.18 -0.94
CA ALA A 67 8.28 19.39 -0.83
C ALA A 67 7.39 20.62 -0.65
N SER A 68 7.59 21.36 0.44
CA SER A 68 6.76 22.53 0.81
C SER A 68 5.25 22.26 0.82
N ASP A 69 4.85 21.02 1.11
CA ASP A 69 3.45 20.56 1.10
C ASP A 69 2.71 20.83 -0.23
N LYS A 70 3.43 20.74 -1.34
CA LYS A 70 2.90 21.05 -2.67
C LYS A 70 1.96 19.98 -3.22
N ARG A 71 2.08 18.72 -2.76
CA ARG A 71 1.18 17.61 -3.11
C ARG A 71 0.93 17.49 -4.62
N PRO A 72 2.00 17.30 -5.43
CA PRO A 72 1.89 17.31 -6.90
C PRO A 72 1.31 16.01 -7.47
N TRP A 73 1.09 15.00 -6.64
CA TRP A 73 0.61 13.70 -7.09
C TRP A 73 -0.79 13.73 -7.66
N GLU A 74 -0.96 13.02 -8.75
CA GLU A 74 -2.23 12.68 -9.38
C GLU A 74 -2.29 11.16 -9.54
N PHE A 75 -3.48 10.58 -9.39
CA PHE A 75 -3.66 9.14 -9.48
C PHE A 75 -4.72 8.79 -10.51
N VAL A 76 -4.39 7.85 -11.42
CA VAL A 76 -5.37 7.27 -12.33
C VAL A 76 -5.56 5.81 -11.95
N VAL A 77 -6.78 5.44 -11.61
CA VAL A 77 -7.15 4.04 -11.33
C VAL A 77 -7.66 3.42 -12.62
N LEU A 78 -7.06 2.30 -13.00
CA LEU A 78 -7.39 1.53 -14.19
C LEU A 78 -7.90 0.15 -13.75
N ASP A 79 -9.13 -0.18 -14.08
CA ASP A 79 -9.77 -1.47 -13.84
C ASP A 79 -10.42 -2.06 -15.11
N ASP A 80 -10.35 -1.34 -16.22
CA ASP A 80 -10.76 -1.83 -17.52
C ASP A 80 -9.75 -2.83 -18.09
N ARG A 81 -10.21 -4.03 -18.39
CA ARG A 81 -9.36 -5.12 -18.87
C ARG A 81 -8.65 -4.79 -20.17
N ALA A 82 -9.32 -4.12 -21.11
CA ALA A 82 -8.74 -3.80 -22.43
C ALA A 82 -7.58 -2.81 -22.29
N THR A 83 -7.72 -1.81 -21.41
CA THR A 83 -6.67 -0.84 -21.09
C THR A 83 -5.47 -1.51 -20.40
N LEU A 84 -5.73 -2.40 -19.42
CA LEU A 84 -4.68 -3.13 -18.72
C LEU A 84 -3.89 -4.04 -19.66
N ASP A 85 -4.56 -4.76 -20.55
CA ASP A 85 -3.93 -5.63 -21.55
C ASP A 85 -3.11 -4.82 -22.58
N SER A 86 -3.63 -3.67 -22.99
CA SER A 86 -2.93 -2.76 -23.90
C SER A 86 -1.64 -2.21 -23.28
N LEU A 87 -1.69 -1.80 -22.01
CA LEU A 87 -0.51 -1.37 -21.26
C LEU A 87 0.47 -2.53 -21.03
N ALA A 88 -0.02 -3.74 -20.74
CA ALA A 88 0.84 -4.93 -20.64
C ALA A 88 1.59 -5.22 -21.95
N ALA A 89 0.96 -4.99 -23.10
CA ALA A 89 1.59 -5.17 -24.40
C ALA A 89 2.71 -4.13 -24.65
N LYS A 90 2.50 -2.90 -24.22
CA LYS A 90 3.42 -1.76 -24.49
C LYS A 90 4.55 -1.63 -23.44
N LEU A 91 4.29 -1.98 -22.18
CA LEU A 91 5.26 -1.80 -21.11
C LEU A 91 6.10 -3.07 -20.91
N PRO A 92 7.43 -3.03 -21.05
CA PRO A 92 8.27 -4.23 -21.07
C PRO A 92 8.27 -4.99 -19.72
N TYR A 93 8.14 -4.26 -18.61
CA TYR A 93 8.19 -4.82 -17.25
C TYR A 93 6.85 -4.86 -16.52
N ALA A 94 5.72 -4.65 -17.25
CA ALA A 94 4.37 -4.65 -16.68
C ALA A 94 3.49 -5.78 -17.23
N LYS A 95 4.07 -6.90 -17.67
CA LYS A 95 3.33 -8.05 -18.25
C LYS A 95 2.31 -8.64 -17.29
N MET A 96 2.50 -8.49 -15.97
CA MET A 96 1.55 -8.93 -14.95
C MET A 96 0.22 -8.17 -14.99
N LEU A 97 0.12 -7.04 -15.69
CA LEU A 97 -1.15 -6.35 -15.91
C LEU A 97 -2.19 -7.23 -16.62
N THR A 98 -1.77 -8.23 -17.40
CA THR A 98 -2.68 -9.22 -18.01
C THR A 98 -3.43 -10.06 -16.97
N LYS A 99 -2.94 -10.11 -15.72
CA LYS A 99 -3.53 -10.88 -14.62
C LYS A 99 -4.01 -10.00 -13.47
N ALA A 100 -3.42 -8.81 -13.29
CA ALA A 100 -3.83 -7.88 -12.26
C ALA A 100 -5.26 -7.38 -12.54
N PRO A 101 -6.16 -7.38 -11.54
CA PRO A 101 -7.53 -6.88 -11.71
C PRO A 101 -7.59 -5.36 -11.85
N MET A 102 -6.56 -4.65 -11.37
CA MET A 102 -6.48 -3.20 -11.50
C MET A 102 -5.04 -2.72 -11.48
N ALA A 103 -4.84 -1.45 -11.81
CA ALA A 103 -3.59 -0.73 -11.61
C ALA A 103 -3.84 0.70 -11.14
N ILE A 104 -2.87 1.26 -10.42
CA ILE A 104 -2.82 2.68 -10.08
C ILE A 104 -1.65 3.29 -10.83
N VAL A 105 -1.91 4.27 -11.68
CA VAL A 105 -0.88 5.10 -12.28
C VAL A 105 -0.62 6.27 -11.35
N VAL A 106 0.62 6.39 -10.87
CA VAL A 106 1.04 7.54 -10.06
C VAL A 106 1.69 8.54 -10.99
N CYS A 107 1.16 9.74 -10.98
CA CYS A 107 1.61 10.85 -11.82
C CYS A 107 1.97 12.07 -10.96
N GLY A 108 2.76 12.97 -11.52
CA GLY A 108 3.08 14.24 -10.87
C GLY A 108 2.82 15.43 -11.77
N ASP A 109 2.21 16.46 -11.20
CA ASP A 109 2.07 17.77 -11.81
C ASP A 109 3.41 18.52 -11.74
N THR A 110 4.08 18.63 -12.89
CA THR A 110 5.41 19.26 -13.02
C THR A 110 5.38 20.77 -12.83
N LEU A 111 4.23 21.41 -13.01
CA LEU A 111 4.05 22.84 -12.76
C LEU A 111 3.91 23.14 -11.26
N ARG A 112 3.45 22.15 -10.48
CA ARG A 112 3.21 22.28 -9.06
C ARG A 112 4.46 22.10 -8.22
N SER A 113 5.33 21.16 -8.58
CA SER A 113 6.57 20.87 -7.86
C SER A 113 7.70 20.48 -8.80
N ALA A 114 8.85 21.13 -8.67
CA ALA A 114 10.08 20.71 -9.33
C ALA A 114 10.61 19.37 -8.76
N LEU A 115 10.17 18.99 -7.54
CA LEU A 115 10.54 17.74 -6.87
C LEU A 115 9.43 16.67 -6.98
N TRP A 116 8.56 16.80 -7.98
CA TRP A 116 7.43 15.89 -8.18
C TRP A 116 7.82 14.40 -8.19
N GLU A 117 8.99 14.06 -8.73
CA GLU A 117 9.48 12.67 -8.75
C GLU A 117 9.67 12.11 -7.34
N HIS A 118 10.29 12.89 -6.45
CA HIS A 118 10.53 12.49 -5.06
C HIS A 118 9.20 12.38 -4.31
N ASP A 119 8.35 13.40 -4.47
CA ASP A 119 7.03 13.46 -3.83
C ASP A 119 6.15 12.26 -4.25
N CYS A 120 6.09 11.99 -5.56
CA CYS A 120 5.34 10.86 -6.11
C CYS A 120 5.98 9.50 -5.77
N SER A 121 7.30 9.43 -5.59
CA SER A 121 7.98 8.23 -5.12
C SER A 121 7.63 7.89 -3.69
N ALA A 122 7.54 8.88 -2.81
CA ALA A 122 7.07 8.70 -1.44
C ALA A 122 5.60 8.22 -1.41
N ALA A 123 4.73 8.83 -2.23
CA ALA A 123 3.35 8.39 -2.38
C ALA A 123 3.24 6.95 -2.90
N THR A 124 4.04 6.59 -3.89
CA THR A 124 4.10 5.23 -4.43
C THR A 124 4.49 4.22 -3.35
N GLN A 125 5.53 4.51 -2.56
CA GLN A 125 5.97 3.60 -1.50
C GLN A 125 4.88 3.41 -0.43
N ASN A 126 4.15 4.47 -0.07
CA ASN A 126 3.01 4.35 0.85
C ASN A 126 1.91 3.43 0.29
N ILE A 127 1.59 3.54 -1.01
CA ILE A 127 0.63 2.63 -1.67
C ILE A 127 1.09 1.18 -1.58
N LEU A 128 2.39 0.91 -1.82
CA LEU A 128 2.94 -0.44 -1.75
C LEU A 128 2.88 -1.03 -0.34
N LEU A 129 3.13 -0.22 0.69
CA LEU A 129 3.03 -0.63 2.09
C LEU A 129 1.58 -0.87 2.50
N ALA A 130 0.66 0.00 2.07
CA ALA A 130 -0.77 -0.17 2.32
C ALA A 130 -1.32 -1.43 1.64
N ALA A 131 -0.88 -1.74 0.42
CA ALA A 131 -1.25 -2.98 -0.25
C ALA A 131 -0.83 -4.21 0.58
N GLU A 132 0.41 -4.26 1.04
CA GLU A 132 0.91 -5.35 1.89
C GLU A 132 0.09 -5.51 3.17
N SER A 133 -0.21 -4.41 3.88
CA SER A 133 -0.97 -4.44 5.14
C SER A 133 -2.40 -4.95 4.98
N MET A 134 -2.97 -4.83 3.77
CA MET A 134 -4.33 -5.28 3.44
C MET A 134 -4.37 -6.68 2.80
N GLY A 135 -3.22 -7.38 2.73
CA GLY A 135 -3.12 -8.68 2.06
C GLY A 135 -3.21 -8.60 0.53
N LEU A 136 -3.03 -7.41 -0.05
CA LEU A 136 -2.91 -7.22 -1.48
C LEU A 136 -1.45 -7.34 -1.93
N GLY A 137 -1.26 -7.74 -3.17
CA GLY A 137 0.03 -7.70 -3.85
C GLY A 137 0.13 -6.49 -4.76
N ALA A 138 1.30 -5.87 -4.79
CA ALA A 138 1.58 -4.77 -5.68
C ALA A 138 3.05 -4.76 -6.13
N VAL A 139 3.34 -4.07 -7.23
CA VAL A 139 4.71 -3.87 -7.70
C VAL A 139 4.84 -2.52 -8.40
N TRP A 140 5.96 -1.86 -8.19
CA TRP A 140 6.34 -0.65 -8.92
C TRP A 140 6.86 -1.02 -10.31
N THR A 141 6.21 -0.55 -11.38
CA THR A 141 6.74 -0.62 -12.75
C THR A 141 6.95 0.80 -13.27
N ALA A 142 8.21 1.15 -13.52
CA ALA A 142 8.58 2.51 -13.89
C ALA A 142 8.06 2.89 -15.29
N ALA A 143 7.46 4.08 -15.40
CA ALA A 143 7.22 4.77 -16.66
C ALA A 143 8.30 5.83 -16.87
N TYR A 144 8.39 6.83 -16.02
CA TYR A 144 9.48 7.81 -16.02
C TYR A 144 10.80 7.17 -15.55
N PRO A 145 11.98 7.54 -16.10
CA PRO A 145 12.22 8.60 -17.10
C PRO A 145 12.25 8.11 -18.56
N TYR A 146 11.61 7.01 -18.89
CA TYR A 146 11.67 6.38 -20.21
C TYR A 146 10.61 6.94 -21.16
N PRO A 147 10.97 7.73 -22.19
CA PRO A 147 10.00 8.41 -23.05
C PRO A 147 8.95 7.48 -23.66
N GLU A 148 9.38 6.32 -24.16
CA GLU A 148 8.49 5.34 -24.79
C GLU A 148 7.45 4.76 -23.82
N ARG A 149 7.78 4.66 -22.52
CA ARG A 149 6.85 4.18 -21.50
C ARG A 149 5.92 5.29 -21.05
N VAL A 150 6.45 6.50 -20.90
CA VAL A 150 5.66 7.70 -20.60
C VAL A 150 4.57 7.89 -21.65
N GLU A 151 4.95 7.85 -22.95
CA GLU A 151 4.00 7.98 -24.05
C GLU A 151 2.98 6.85 -24.09
N ALA A 152 3.41 5.60 -23.82
CA ALA A 152 2.50 4.47 -23.73
C ALA A 152 1.45 4.68 -22.62
N VAL A 153 1.85 5.17 -21.44
CA VAL A 153 0.89 5.45 -20.35
C VAL A 153 -0.03 6.60 -20.73
N ARG A 154 0.50 7.69 -21.29
CA ARG A 154 -0.30 8.84 -21.72
C ARG A 154 -1.40 8.46 -22.71
N ALA A 155 -1.07 7.61 -23.69
CA ALA A 155 -2.00 7.18 -24.72
C ALA A 155 -3.26 6.49 -24.17
N TYR A 156 -3.17 5.87 -23.00
CA TYR A 156 -4.28 5.15 -22.37
C TYR A 156 -4.89 5.86 -21.15
N THR A 157 -4.31 6.96 -20.70
CA THR A 157 -4.78 7.66 -19.50
C THR A 157 -5.29 9.07 -19.76
N GLY A 158 -5.01 9.65 -20.94
CA GLY A 158 -5.46 10.99 -21.28
C GLY A 158 -4.82 12.11 -20.45
N LEU A 159 -3.61 11.89 -19.91
CA LEU A 159 -2.92 12.86 -19.06
C LEU A 159 -2.61 14.16 -19.81
N PRO A 160 -2.84 15.34 -19.21
CA PRO A 160 -2.42 16.61 -19.79
C PRO A 160 -0.89 16.73 -19.83
N ALA A 161 -0.36 17.61 -20.68
CA ALA A 161 1.08 17.70 -20.97
C ALA A 161 1.95 17.92 -19.72
N HIS A 162 1.45 18.69 -18.74
CA HIS A 162 2.17 19.01 -17.49
C HIS A 162 2.11 17.90 -16.44
N VAL A 163 1.27 16.88 -16.60
CA VAL A 163 1.18 15.74 -15.68
C VAL A 163 2.00 14.58 -16.23
N GLN A 164 3.03 14.19 -15.50
CA GLN A 164 3.97 13.14 -15.90
C GLN A 164 3.69 11.82 -15.16
N PRO A 165 3.50 10.69 -15.85
CA PRO A 165 3.36 9.40 -15.20
C PRO A 165 4.73 8.93 -14.68
N LEU A 166 4.83 8.76 -13.35
CA LEU A 166 6.02 8.21 -12.69
C LEU A 166 6.08 6.69 -12.88
N CYS A 167 4.99 6.02 -12.55
CA CYS A 167 4.93 4.56 -12.57
C CYS A 167 3.50 4.04 -12.72
N VAL A 168 3.42 2.76 -13.07
CA VAL A 168 2.19 1.98 -13.03
C VAL A 168 2.34 0.93 -11.93
N ILE A 169 1.37 0.82 -11.03
CA ILE A 169 1.33 -0.13 -9.93
C ILE A 169 0.22 -1.14 -10.20
N PRO A 170 0.52 -2.32 -10.77
CA PRO A 170 -0.43 -3.43 -10.77
C PRO A 170 -0.79 -3.82 -9.34
N VAL A 171 -2.08 -4.00 -9.05
CA VAL A 171 -2.60 -4.34 -7.73
C VAL A 171 -3.61 -5.49 -7.86
N GLY A 172 -3.57 -6.43 -6.92
CA GLY A 172 -4.51 -7.54 -6.85
C GLY A 172 -4.20 -8.47 -5.70
N TYR A 173 -4.98 -9.52 -5.56
CA TYR A 173 -4.70 -10.58 -4.57
C TYR A 173 -3.58 -11.49 -5.09
N PRO A 174 -2.53 -11.75 -4.28
CA PRO A 174 -1.41 -12.59 -4.70
C PRO A 174 -1.84 -14.01 -5.04
N GLU A 175 -1.32 -14.57 -6.13
CA GLU A 175 -1.38 -15.98 -6.43
C GLU A 175 -0.19 -16.69 -5.78
N GLY A 176 -0.49 -17.69 -4.95
CA GLY A 176 0.54 -18.46 -4.25
C GLY A 176 1.35 -17.66 -3.22
N ARG A 177 2.34 -18.33 -2.63
CA ARG A 177 3.21 -17.75 -1.61
C ARG A 177 4.40 -17.05 -2.26
N GLN A 178 4.59 -15.76 -1.95
CA GLN A 178 5.75 -14.99 -2.34
C GLN A 178 6.44 -14.48 -1.07
N SER A 179 7.77 -14.55 -1.02
CA SER A 179 8.55 -14.19 0.16
C SER A 179 9.25 -12.84 -0.03
N PRO A 180 9.35 -12.01 1.02
CA PRO A 180 10.19 -10.83 1.00
C PRO A 180 11.66 -11.23 0.89
N LYS A 181 12.51 -10.28 0.51
CA LYS A 181 13.97 -10.44 0.48
C LYS A 181 14.57 -9.63 1.61
N ASP A 182 15.44 -10.24 2.39
CA ASP A 182 16.35 -9.48 3.25
C ASP A 182 17.34 -8.71 2.35
N LYS A 183 17.44 -7.42 2.59
CA LYS A 183 18.26 -6.49 1.80
C LYS A 183 19.20 -5.67 2.68
N TYR A 184 19.23 -5.97 4.00
CA TYR A 184 20.14 -5.26 4.88
C TYR A 184 21.59 -5.60 4.53
N ASP A 185 22.38 -4.56 4.31
CA ASP A 185 23.78 -4.66 3.92
C ASP A 185 24.59 -3.66 4.74
N THR A 186 25.34 -4.18 5.69
CA THR A 186 26.19 -3.38 6.59
C THR A 186 27.23 -2.56 5.87
N THR A 187 27.68 -2.99 4.69
CA THR A 187 28.69 -2.26 3.89
C THR A 187 28.19 -0.95 3.32
N LYS A 188 26.87 -0.71 3.37
CA LYS A 188 26.20 0.52 2.91
C LYS A 188 25.86 1.47 4.06
N VAL A 189 26.32 1.16 5.28
CA VAL A 189 26.07 1.97 6.46
C VAL A 189 27.36 2.62 6.90
N HIS A 190 27.41 3.93 6.89
CA HIS A 190 28.57 4.73 7.26
C HIS A 190 28.19 5.66 8.41
N TYR A 191 28.95 5.62 9.52
CA TYR A 191 28.74 6.45 10.69
C TYR A 191 29.65 7.67 10.64
N GLY A 192 29.07 8.85 10.53
CA GLY A 192 29.79 10.13 10.55
C GLY A 192 30.42 10.52 9.19
N ARG A 193 31.07 9.60 8.51
CA ARG A 193 31.70 9.82 7.19
C ARG A 193 31.47 8.62 6.29
N TYR A 194 31.53 8.88 4.98
CA TYR A 194 31.61 7.83 3.95
C TYR A 194 32.98 7.19 3.98
#